data_47801f2528c0f3e670fe7e58948da9cb
#
_entry.id   47801f2528c0f3e670fe7e58948da9cb
#
_cell.length_a   1.000
_cell.length_b   1.000
_cell.length_c   1.000
_cell.angle_alpha   90.00
_cell.angle_beta   90.00
_cell.angle_gamma   90.00
#
_symmetry.space_group_name_H-M   'P 1'
#
loop_
_entity.id
_entity.type
_entity.pdbx_description
1 polymer ?
#
loop_
_entity_poly.entity_id
_entity_poly.type
_entity_poly.pdbx_seq_one_letter_code
_entity_poly.pdbx_strand_id
1 'polypeptide(L)'
;MRTPILARAALLILIVAPVCSARGRESLLAARLSSQAVQNARADAFHLSRLRDIAMVQKFHADGLLVSVPSSTSYYYLDNVPADYRYLRPWSKLFLDQLSRDYYARFGQPLRITSLLRTVQFQRRLARTNPNAADAIGADRSSHLTGATLDISKHFMNGRGQLWMRRYLLRMKREGYVYAVEEFQEPCFHVMVFPTYRQSARRPARPVHRPEHAQAGN
;
A
#
# COMPACT_ATOMS: atom_id res chain seq x y z
N MET A 1 66.67 -49.44 27.35
CA MET A 1 65.47 -48.83 27.92
C MET A 1 64.95 -47.82 26.94
N ARG A 2 63.84 -48.08 26.23
CA ARG A 2 63.23 -47.21 25.23
C ARG A 2 61.93 -46.69 25.80
N THR A 3 61.83 -45.38 25.98
CA THR A 3 60.61 -44.68 26.40
C THR A 3 59.65 -44.48 25.23
N PRO A 4 58.33 -44.71 25.35
CA PRO A 4 57.38 -44.46 24.28
C PRO A 4 56.94 -42.98 24.28
N ILE A 5 56.95 -42.37 23.10
CA ILE A 5 56.40 -41.04 22.82
C ILE A 5 54.90 -41.15 22.69
N LEU A 6 54.15 -40.54 23.59
CA LEU A 6 52.71 -40.39 23.53
C LEU A 6 52.33 -39.27 22.52
N ALA A 7 51.81 -39.64 21.38
CA ALA A 7 51.22 -38.71 20.42
C ALA A 7 49.84 -38.20 20.93
N ARG A 8 49.77 -36.91 21.24
CA ARG A 8 48.48 -36.24 21.53
C ARG A 8 47.75 -35.93 20.21
N ALA A 9 46.69 -36.62 19.89
CA ALA A 9 45.78 -36.30 18.82
C ALA A 9 44.94 -35.09 19.24
N ALA A 10 45.11 -33.95 18.58
CA ALA A 10 44.24 -32.77 18.74
C ALA A 10 42.98 -32.98 17.91
N LEU A 11 41.83 -33.14 18.56
CA LEU A 11 40.53 -33.23 17.93
C LEU A 11 40.10 -31.82 17.53
N LEU A 12 40.14 -31.50 16.25
CA LEU A 12 39.64 -30.25 15.69
C LEU A 12 38.13 -30.33 15.56
N ILE A 13 37.39 -29.78 16.51
CA ILE A 13 35.92 -29.64 16.42
C ILE A 13 35.60 -28.53 15.44
N LEU A 14 35.21 -28.90 14.24
CA LEU A 14 34.69 -27.96 13.21
C LEU A 14 33.26 -27.52 13.64
N ILE A 15 33.16 -26.34 14.23
CA ILE A 15 31.86 -25.73 14.54
C ILE A 15 31.30 -25.22 13.20
N VAL A 16 30.42 -26.02 12.56
CA VAL A 16 29.62 -25.58 11.44
C VAL A 16 28.51 -24.69 12.01
N ALA A 17 28.72 -23.38 11.97
CA ALA A 17 27.68 -22.44 12.25
C ALA A 17 26.54 -22.61 11.20
N PRO A 18 25.27 -22.74 11.62
CA PRO A 18 24.17 -22.79 10.66
C PRO A 18 24.15 -21.45 9.92
N VAL A 19 24.44 -21.48 8.62
CA VAL A 19 24.14 -20.37 7.72
C VAL A 19 22.64 -20.23 7.70
N CYS A 20 22.14 -19.35 8.57
CA CYS A 20 20.74 -18.94 8.55
C CYS A 20 20.52 -18.21 7.21
N SER A 21 20.16 -18.98 6.18
CA SER A 21 19.68 -18.43 4.91
C SER A 21 18.54 -17.50 5.25
N ALA A 22 18.81 -16.19 5.24
CA ALA A 22 17.79 -15.16 5.21
C ALA A 22 17.07 -15.28 3.86
N ARG A 23 16.26 -16.34 3.69
CA ARG A 23 15.20 -16.35 2.68
C ARG A 23 14.38 -15.12 2.98
N GLY A 24 14.53 -14.10 2.13
CA GLY A 24 13.79 -12.86 2.22
C GLY A 24 12.33 -13.22 2.43
N ARG A 25 11.77 -12.86 3.59
CA ARG A 25 10.34 -13.04 3.85
C ARG A 25 9.63 -12.32 2.73
N GLU A 26 9.03 -13.07 1.83
CA GLU A 26 8.18 -12.54 0.77
C GLU A 26 7.23 -11.53 1.43
N SER A 27 7.24 -10.29 0.95
CA SER A 27 6.40 -9.23 1.53
C SER A 27 4.95 -9.70 1.45
N LEU A 28 4.23 -9.68 2.57
CA LEU A 28 2.79 -10.01 2.59
C LEU A 28 1.95 -9.03 1.74
N LEU A 29 2.59 -8.00 1.22
CA LEU A 29 2.06 -7.05 0.24
C LEU A 29 2.60 -7.30 -1.17
N ALA A 30 3.44 -8.32 -1.41
CA ALA A 30 3.96 -8.59 -2.75
C ALA A 30 2.80 -8.74 -3.75
N ALA A 31 2.94 -8.09 -4.92
CA ALA A 31 2.01 -8.25 -6.01
C ALA A 31 2.04 -9.70 -6.51
N ARG A 32 0.86 -10.24 -6.80
CA ARG A 32 0.68 -11.60 -7.35
C ARG A 32 -0.08 -11.50 -8.66
N LEU A 33 0.02 -12.48 -9.51
CA LEU A 33 -0.73 -12.55 -10.77
C LEU A 33 -2.25 -12.39 -10.54
N SER A 34 -2.78 -12.92 -9.44
CA SER A 34 -4.20 -12.79 -9.06
C SER A 34 -4.59 -11.46 -8.42
N SER A 35 -3.65 -10.54 -8.17
CA SER A 35 -3.94 -9.31 -7.40
C SER A 35 -5.00 -8.43 -8.06
N GLN A 36 -4.98 -8.28 -9.38
CA GLN A 36 -5.99 -7.51 -10.12
C GLN A 36 -7.36 -8.20 -10.07
N ALA A 37 -7.41 -9.51 -10.29
CA ALA A 37 -8.65 -10.29 -10.22
C ALA A 37 -9.31 -10.17 -8.82
N VAL A 38 -8.53 -10.26 -7.74
CA VAL A 38 -9.04 -10.08 -6.37
C VAL A 38 -9.60 -8.67 -6.15
N GLN A 39 -8.91 -7.63 -6.61
CA GLN A 39 -9.39 -6.25 -6.52
C GLN A 39 -10.69 -6.05 -7.32
N ASN A 40 -10.77 -6.63 -8.52
CA ASN A 40 -11.96 -6.56 -9.35
C ASN A 40 -13.14 -7.31 -8.73
N ALA A 41 -12.95 -8.50 -8.17
CA ALA A 41 -13.99 -9.22 -7.44
C ALA A 41 -14.52 -8.40 -6.25
N ARG A 42 -13.63 -7.72 -5.50
CA ARG A 42 -14.03 -6.81 -4.41
C ARG A 42 -14.79 -5.59 -4.93
N ALA A 43 -14.33 -4.98 -6.03
CA ALA A 43 -15.03 -3.86 -6.64
C ALA A 43 -16.44 -4.25 -7.10
N ASP A 44 -16.60 -5.45 -7.67
CA ASP A 44 -17.88 -5.96 -8.11
C ASP A 44 -18.81 -6.26 -6.91
N ALA A 45 -18.28 -6.86 -5.84
CA ALA A 45 -19.02 -7.12 -4.59
C ALA A 45 -19.52 -5.82 -3.91
N PHE A 46 -18.80 -4.72 -4.06
CA PHE A 46 -19.21 -3.39 -3.59
C PHE A 46 -19.96 -2.57 -4.64
N HIS A 47 -20.33 -3.16 -5.79
CA HIS A 47 -21.03 -2.51 -6.90
C HIS A 47 -20.34 -1.22 -7.39
N LEU A 48 -19.00 -1.20 -7.40
CA LEU A 48 -18.25 -0.03 -7.83
C LEU A 48 -18.22 0.07 -9.36
N SER A 49 -18.85 1.11 -9.89
CA SER A 49 -18.81 1.42 -11.32
C SER A 49 -17.39 1.69 -11.79
N ARG A 50 -17.07 1.27 -13.03
CA ARG A 50 -15.85 1.66 -13.74
C ARG A 50 -16.14 2.90 -14.57
N LEU A 51 -15.34 3.93 -14.38
CA LEU A 51 -15.51 5.22 -15.02
C LEU A 51 -15.02 5.15 -16.47
N ARG A 52 -15.91 5.38 -17.42
CA ARG A 52 -15.62 5.20 -18.85
C ARG A 52 -14.81 6.35 -19.44
N ASP A 53 -15.20 7.59 -19.11
CA ASP A 53 -14.74 8.82 -19.70
C ASP A 53 -14.87 10.00 -18.70
N ILE A 54 -14.41 11.18 -19.10
CA ILE A 54 -14.43 12.38 -18.27
C ILE A 54 -15.87 12.86 -18.00
N ALA A 55 -16.80 12.70 -18.94
CA ALA A 55 -18.20 13.09 -18.71
C ALA A 55 -18.80 12.28 -17.55
N MET A 56 -18.50 10.98 -17.46
CA MET A 56 -18.92 10.15 -16.33
C MET A 56 -18.24 10.56 -15.02
N VAL A 57 -16.97 10.97 -15.05
CA VAL A 57 -16.26 11.51 -13.88
C VAL A 57 -16.96 12.77 -13.36
N GLN A 58 -17.26 13.72 -14.25
CA GLN A 58 -17.94 14.97 -13.90
C GLN A 58 -19.33 14.71 -13.32
N LYS A 59 -20.10 13.79 -13.94
CA LYS A 59 -21.40 13.39 -13.41
C LYS A 59 -21.25 12.79 -12.00
N PHE A 60 -20.33 11.88 -11.79
CA PHE A 60 -20.11 11.25 -10.48
C PHE A 60 -19.63 12.25 -9.43
N HIS A 61 -18.88 13.26 -9.85
CA HIS A 61 -18.49 14.33 -8.94
C HIS A 61 -19.71 15.22 -8.57
N ALA A 62 -20.54 15.61 -9.53
CA ALA A 62 -21.78 16.34 -9.27
C ALA A 62 -22.75 15.58 -8.35
N ASP A 63 -22.83 14.26 -8.51
CA ASP A 63 -23.66 13.36 -7.68
C ASP A 63 -23.03 13.07 -6.29
N GLY A 64 -21.85 13.64 -5.95
CA GLY A 64 -21.14 13.39 -4.69
C GLY A 64 -20.53 11.99 -4.56
N LEU A 65 -20.52 11.20 -5.65
CA LEU A 65 -19.92 9.87 -5.70
C LEU A 65 -18.42 9.88 -5.85
N LEU A 66 -17.86 11.01 -6.27
CA LEU A 66 -16.45 11.33 -6.31
C LEU A 66 -16.22 12.67 -5.61
N VAL A 67 -15.04 12.83 -5.03
CA VAL A 67 -14.58 14.09 -4.44
C VAL A 67 -13.24 14.49 -5.06
N SER A 68 -13.03 15.78 -5.25
CA SER A 68 -11.78 16.32 -5.76
C SER A 68 -10.64 16.12 -4.75
N VAL A 69 -9.44 15.91 -5.28
CA VAL A 69 -8.20 15.79 -4.52
C VAL A 69 -7.31 16.98 -4.88
N PRO A 70 -6.97 17.87 -3.94
CA PRO A 70 -6.09 19.01 -4.20
C PRO A 70 -4.71 18.51 -4.67
N SER A 71 -4.05 19.29 -5.53
CA SER A 71 -2.73 18.96 -6.07
C SER A 71 -1.66 18.86 -5.00
N SER A 72 -1.81 19.61 -3.90
CA SER A 72 -0.90 19.56 -2.75
C SER A 72 -1.61 19.97 -1.47
N THR A 73 -1.11 19.46 -0.37
CA THR A 73 -1.44 19.85 1.00
C THR A 73 -0.14 19.84 1.84
N SER A 74 -0.20 20.15 3.11
CA SER A 74 0.95 19.96 4.00
C SER A 74 1.39 18.49 4.13
N TYR A 75 0.51 17.52 3.78
CA TYR A 75 0.69 16.10 4.11
C TYR A 75 0.97 15.23 2.89
N TYR A 76 0.56 15.65 1.69
CA TYR A 76 0.81 14.97 0.42
C TYR A 76 0.81 15.93 -0.75
N TYR A 77 1.38 15.48 -1.86
CA TYR A 77 1.31 16.15 -3.15
C TYR A 77 1.10 15.13 -4.28
N LEU A 78 0.42 15.57 -5.33
CA LEU A 78 0.21 14.80 -6.54
C LEU A 78 1.35 15.06 -7.51
N ASP A 79 1.94 14.01 -8.01
CA ASP A 79 3.01 14.08 -9.00
C ASP A 79 2.54 13.44 -10.31
N ASN A 80 2.57 14.23 -11.37
CA ASN A 80 2.14 13.85 -12.73
C ASN A 80 0.69 13.30 -12.82
N VAL A 81 -0.20 13.70 -11.90
CA VAL A 81 -1.63 13.37 -11.99
C VAL A 81 -2.36 14.52 -12.71
N PRO A 82 -2.90 14.29 -13.92
CA PRO A 82 -3.61 15.33 -14.66
C PRO A 82 -4.88 15.80 -13.92
N ALA A 83 -5.26 17.07 -14.09
CA ALA A 83 -6.36 17.70 -13.34
C ALA A 83 -7.68 16.92 -13.45
N ASP A 84 -8.03 16.43 -14.65
CA ASP A 84 -9.26 15.68 -14.90
C ASP A 84 -9.35 14.33 -14.17
N TYR A 85 -8.25 13.86 -13.59
CA TYR A 85 -8.16 12.57 -12.87
C TYR A 85 -7.88 12.74 -11.39
N ARG A 86 -7.89 13.97 -10.83
CA ARG A 86 -7.67 14.27 -9.41
C ARG A 86 -8.93 14.06 -8.58
N TYR A 87 -9.50 12.85 -8.69
CA TYR A 87 -10.71 12.45 -7.98
C TYR A 87 -10.52 11.12 -7.29
N LEU A 88 -11.22 10.94 -6.17
CA LEU A 88 -11.34 9.68 -5.45
C LEU A 88 -12.79 9.48 -4.98
N ARG A 89 -13.14 8.23 -4.67
CA ARG A 89 -14.32 7.95 -3.86
C ARG A 89 -14.18 8.62 -2.48
N PRO A 90 -15.27 9.09 -1.84
CA PRO A 90 -15.17 9.81 -0.57
C PRO A 90 -14.41 9.07 0.54
N TRP A 91 -14.58 7.73 0.64
CA TRP A 91 -13.85 6.93 1.62
C TRP A 91 -12.36 6.76 1.30
N SER A 92 -12.00 6.76 0.02
CA SER A 92 -10.60 6.68 -0.42
C SER A 92 -9.87 7.99 -0.18
N LYS A 93 -10.57 9.12 -0.37
CA LYS A 93 -10.04 10.45 0.01
C LYS A 93 -9.83 10.55 1.52
N LEU A 94 -10.79 10.08 2.32
CA LEU A 94 -10.67 10.02 3.77
C LEU A 94 -9.46 9.18 4.23
N PHE A 95 -9.24 8.01 3.58
CA PHE A 95 -8.07 7.18 3.82
C PHE A 95 -6.77 7.91 3.48
N LEU A 96 -6.70 8.55 2.31
CA LEU A 96 -5.53 9.33 1.89
C LEU A 96 -5.20 10.43 2.92
N ASP A 97 -6.21 11.17 3.36
CA ASP A 97 -6.03 12.27 4.33
C ASP A 97 -5.54 11.77 5.68
N GLN A 98 -6.09 10.65 6.18
CA GLN A 98 -5.67 10.09 7.46
C GLN A 98 -4.27 9.49 7.36
N LEU A 99 -4.01 8.66 6.36
CA LEU A 99 -2.71 8.03 6.14
C LEU A 99 -1.60 9.07 6.01
N SER A 100 -1.84 10.13 5.23
CA SER A 100 -0.84 11.16 4.96
C SER A 100 -0.54 12.01 6.20
N ARG A 101 -1.55 12.32 7.02
CA ARG A 101 -1.34 12.98 8.32
C ARG A 101 -0.54 12.11 9.29
N ASP A 102 -0.89 10.83 9.41
CA ASP A 102 -0.19 9.89 10.29
C ASP A 102 1.28 9.71 9.87
N TYR A 103 1.52 9.64 8.55
CA TYR A 103 2.87 9.56 8.01
C TYR A 103 3.66 10.83 8.27
N TYR A 104 3.07 12.01 7.99
CA TYR A 104 3.70 13.30 8.21
C TYR A 104 4.02 13.55 9.69
N ALA A 105 3.08 13.24 10.58
CA ALA A 105 3.28 13.36 12.03
C ALA A 105 4.47 12.52 12.53
N ARG A 106 4.78 11.41 11.85
CA ARG A 106 5.86 10.52 12.25
C ARG A 106 7.21 10.82 11.60
N PHE A 107 7.20 11.32 10.37
CA PHE A 107 8.42 11.45 9.56
C PHE A 107 8.72 12.88 9.09
N GLY A 108 7.79 13.83 9.30
CA GLY A 108 7.94 15.22 8.85
C GLY A 108 7.97 15.38 7.32
N GLN A 109 7.56 14.35 6.56
CA GLN A 109 7.64 14.32 5.10
C GLN A 109 6.27 14.09 4.49
N PRO A 110 5.87 14.87 3.45
CA PRO A 110 4.62 14.63 2.74
C PRO A 110 4.71 13.36 1.88
N LEU A 111 3.58 12.69 1.67
CA LEU A 111 3.48 11.57 0.74
C LEU A 111 3.45 12.06 -0.71
N ARG A 112 4.14 11.37 -1.60
CA ARG A 112 4.06 11.55 -3.06
C ARG A 112 3.05 10.58 -3.64
N ILE A 113 1.99 11.09 -4.27
CA ILE A 113 0.92 10.32 -4.90
C ILE A 113 1.08 10.40 -6.41
N THR A 114 1.22 9.27 -7.07
CA THR A 114 1.53 9.20 -8.49
C THR A 114 0.37 8.75 -9.37
N SER A 115 -0.69 8.21 -8.78
CA SER A 115 -1.90 7.85 -9.52
C SER A 115 -3.13 7.90 -8.62
N LEU A 116 -4.24 8.33 -9.20
CA LEU A 116 -5.57 8.33 -8.60
C LEU A 116 -6.55 7.65 -9.55
N LEU A 117 -7.74 8.24 -9.75
CA LEU A 117 -8.72 7.79 -10.71
C LEU A 117 -8.12 7.70 -12.13
N ARG A 118 -8.53 6.69 -12.88
CA ARG A 118 -8.34 6.58 -14.32
C ARG A 118 -9.68 6.25 -14.98
N THR A 119 -9.89 6.69 -16.21
CA THR A 119 -11.04 6.24 -17.01
C THR A 119 -10.62 5.09 -17.94
N VAL A 120 -11.59 4.33 -18.42
CA VAL A 120 -11.34 3.29 -19.44
C VAL A 120 -10.62 3.90 -20.66
N GLN A 121 -11.02 5.09 -21.09
CA GLN A 121 -10.37 5.77 -22.21
C GLN A 121 -8.90 6.13 -21.90
N PHE A 122 -8.63 6.63 -20.70
CA PHE A 122 -7.26 6.94 -20.27
C PHE A 122 -6.41 5.66 -20.17
N GLN A 123 -6.94 4.61 -19.54
CA GLN A 123 -6.24 3.34 -19.35
C GLN A 123 -5.90 2.68 -20.70
N ARG A 124 -6.80 2.74 -21.68
CA ARG A 124 -6.52 2.25 -23.06
C ARG A 124 -5.37 3.02 -23.72
N ARG A 125 -5.28 4.35 -23.50
CA ARG A 125 -4.14 5.13 -24.02
C ARG A 125 -2.85 4.75 -23.29
N LEU A 126 -2.90 4.64 -21.97
CA LEU A 126 -1.74 4.25 -21.16
C LEU A 126 -1.19 2.88 -21.55
N ALA A 127 -2.04 1.88 -21.77
CA ALA A 127 -1.64 0.54 -22.17
C ALA A 127 -0.94 0.46 -23.54
N ARG A 128 -1.13 1.47 -24.42
CA ARG A 128 -0.41 1.54 -25.71
C ARG A 128 1.05 1.97 -25.56
N THR A 129 1.38 2.67 -24.49
CA THR A 129 2.71 3.27 -24.27
C THR A 129 3.45 2.68 -23.07
N ASN A 130 2.74 1.99 -22.19
CA ASN A 130 3.32 1.33 -21.03
C ASN A 130 2.90 -0.15 -21.00
N PRO A 131 3.80 -1.08 -21.32
CA PRO A 131 3.51 -2.52 -21.31
C PRO A 131 3.22 -3.10 -19.93
N ASN A 132 3.57 -2.37 -18.85
CA ASN A 132 3.27 -2.77 -17.47
C ASN A 132 1.90 -2.26 -16.98
N ALA A 133 1.18 -1.49 -17.82
CA ALA A 133 -0.13 -1.00 -17.44
C ALA A 133 -1.15 -2.13 -17.45
N ALA A 134 -1.94 -2.24 -16.38
CA ALA A 134 -3.07 -3.17 -16.33
C ALA A 134 -4.08 -2.89 -17.46
N ASP A 135 -4.89 -3.88 -17.80
CA ASP A 135 -5.91 -3.77 -18.83
C ASP A 135 -6.98 -2.71 -18.49
N ALA A 136 -7.62 -2.21 -19.55
CA ALA A 136 -8.76 -1.29 -19.40
C ALA A 136 -10.12 -2.03 -19.28
N ILE A 137 -10.17 -3.31 -19.67
CA ILE A 137 -11.36 -4.18 -19.68
C ILE A 137 -10.96 -5.60 -19.28
N GLY A 138 -11.94 -6.48 -19.08
CA GLY A 138 -11.66 -7.89 -18.73
C GLY A 138 -11.48 -8.14 -17.23
N ALA A 139 -10.99 -9.32 -16.88
CA ALA A 139 -10.82 -9.77 -15.51
C ALA A 139 -9.69 -9.02 -14.79
N ASP A 140 -8.61 -8.69 -15.49
CA ASP A 140 -7.41 -8.04 -14.97
C ASP A 140 -7.40 -6.52 -15.21
N ARG A 141 -8.58 -5.92 -15.44
CA ARG A 141 -8.73 -4.48 -15.61
C ARG A 141 -8.25 -3.71 -14.39
N SER A 142 -7.71 -2.52 -14.64
CA SER A 142 -7.18 -1.65 -13.59
C SER A 142 -8.25 -1.29 -12.53
N SER A 143 -7.92 -1.43 -11.26
CA SER A 143 -8.78 -1.01 -10.15
C SER A 143 -8.92 0.52 -10.03
N HIS A 144 -8.00 1.29 -10.61
CA HIS A 144 -8.09 2.76 -10.70
C HIS A 144 -9.35 3.24 -11.42
N LEU A 145 -9.94 2.40 -12.29
CA LEU A 145 -11.18 2.70 -13.00
C LEU A 145 -12.38 2.94 -12.07
N THR A 146 -12.29 2.50 -10.82
CA THR A 146 -13.36 2.66 -9.81
C THR A 146 -13.32 4.00 -9.09
N GLY A 147 -12.21 4.73 -9.14
CA GLY A 147 -11.92 5.88 -8.29
C GLY A 147 -11.66 5.54 -6.83
N ALA A 148 -11.51 4.23 -6.50
CA ALA A 148 -11.25 3.77 -5.14
C ALA A 148 -9.76 3.47 -4.88
N THR A 149 -8.90 3.64 -5.88
CA THR A 149 -7.49 3.22 -5.86
C THR A 149 -6.56 4.41 -5.99
N LEU A 150 -5.44 4.35 -5.29
CA LEU A 150 -4.34 5.31 -5.34
C LEU A 150 -2.98 4.63 -5.28
N ASP A 151 -1.97 5.25 -5.92
CA ASP A 151 -0.59 4.81 -5.86
C ASP A 151 0.25 5.78 -5.03
N ILE A 152 0.95 5.24 -4.03
CA ILE A 152 1.83 5.98 -3.13
C ILE A 152 3.27 5.63 -3.48
N SER A 153 4.01 6.60 -4.01
CA SER A 153 5.39 6.40 -4.42
C SER A 153 6.30 6.06 -3.23
N LYS A 154 7.18 5.09 -3.40
CA LYS A 154 8.28 4.81 -2.46
C LYS A 154 9.50 5.70 -2.68
N HIS A 155 9.51 6.44 -3.77
CA HIS A 155 10.62 7.33 -4.14
C HIS A 155 10.94 8.28 -3.03
N PHE A 156 11.59 8.78 -2.43
CA PHE A 156 11.83 9.62 -1.25
C PHE A 156 11.44 9.03 0.11
N MET A 157 10.84 7.83 0.18
CA MET A 157 10.68 7.15 1.45
C MET A 157 11.97 6.47 1.88
N ASN A 158 12.49 6.81 3.05
CA ASN A 158 13.58 6.05 3.64
C ASN A 158 13.12 4.67 4.14
N GLY A 159 14.05 3.79 4.50
CA GLY A 159 13.75 2.42 4.92
C GLY A 159 12.77 2.35 6.12
N ARG A 160 12.84 3.30 7.07
CA ARG A 160 11.92 3.37 8.23
C ARG A 160 10.51 3.75 7.77
N GLY A 161 10.38 4.70 6.85
CA GLY A 161 9.11 5.12 6.26
C GLY A 161 8.44 3.97 5.49
N GLN A 162 9.20 3.26 4.65
CA GLN A 162 8.71 2.10 3.92
C GLN A 162 8.26 0.97 4.86
N LEU A 163 9.02 0.67 5.91
CA LEU A 163 8.66 -0.35 6.90
C LEU A 163 7.38 0.02 7.65
N TRP A 164 7.23 1.29 8.03
CA TRP A 164 6.01 1.79 8.68
C TRP A 164 4.82 1.67 7.74
N MET A 165 4.95 2.08 6.47
CA MET A 165 3.90 1.99 5.46
C MET A 165 3.45 0.54 5.24
N ARG A 166 4.39 -0.41 5.11
CA ARG A 166 4.06 -1.84 5.02
C ARG A 166 3.24 -2.33 6.21
N ARG A 167 3.63 -1.96 7.43
CA ARG A 167 2.91 -2.35 8.66
C ARG A 167 1.52 -1.72 8.72
N TYR A 168 1.40 -0.45 8.35
CA TYR A 168 0.14 0.27 8.29
C TYR A 168 -0.82 -0.38 7.30
N LEU A 169 -0.38 -0.57 6.06
CA LEU A 169 -1.20 -1.17 5.00
C LEU A 169 -1.57 -2.63 5.28
N LEU A 170 -0.66 -3.41 5.86
CA LEU A 170 -0.98 -4.79 6.30
C LEU A 170 -2.05 -4.84 7.37
N ARG A 171 -2.02 -3.92 8.34
CA ARG A 171 -3.09 -3.80 9.34
C ARG A 171 -4.42 -3.47 8.67
N MET A 172 -4.47 -2.44 7.84
CA MET A 172 -5.69 -2.04 7.11
C MET A 172 -6.24 -3.16 6.22
N LYS A 173 -5.35 -3.93 5.59
CA LYS A 173 -5.71 -5.10 4.77
C LYS A 173 -6.32 -6.23 5.61
N ARG A 174 -5.76 -6.53 6.79
CA ARG A 174 -6.29 -7.54 7.73
C ARG A 174 -7.66 -7.14 8.30
N GLU A 175 -7.86 -5.86 8.54
CA GLU A 175 -9.12 -5.30 9.02
C GLU A 175 -10.18 -5.19 7.90
N GLY A 176 -9.85 -5.53 6.65
CA GLY A 176 -10.77 -5.54 5.53
C GLY A 176 -11.12 -4.14 4.99
N TYR A 177 -10.29 -3.14 5.24
CA TYR A 177 -10.50 -1.77 4.77
C TYR A 177 -9.84 -1.47 3.44
N VAL A 178 -8.77 -2.18 3.12
CA VAL A 178 -8.04 -2.01 1.87
C VAL A 178 -7.61 -3.34 1.26
N TYR A 179 -7.35 -3.32 -0.03
CA TYR A 179 -6.45 -4.27 -0.68
C TYR A 179 -5.21 -3.51 -1.09
N ALA A 180 -4.07 -3.89 -0.54
CA ALA A 180 -2.81 -3.22 -0.82
C ALA A 180 -1.79 -4.22 -1.37
N VAL A 181 -1.03 -3.79 -2.37
CA VAL A 181 0.14 -4.48 -2.90
C VAL A 181 1.33 -3.53 -2.96
N GLU A 182 2.51 -4.07 -2.76
CA GLU A 182 3.77 -3.38 -2.99
C GLU A 182 4.30 -3.79 -4.35
N GLU A 183 4.40 -2.83 -5.26
CA GLU A 183 4.94 -3.04 -6.58
C GLU A 183 6.44 -2.77 -6.59
N PHE A 184 7.20 -3.60 -7.30
CA PHE A 184 8.65 -3.51 -7.35
C PHE A 184 9.14 -2.93 -8.69
N GLN A 185 8.43 -3.20 -9.78
CA GLN A 185 8.74 -2.62 -11.10
C GLN A 185 8.40 -1.13 -11.14
N GLU A 186 7.24 -0.77 -10.61
CA GLU A 186 6.82 0.60 -10.33
C GLU A 186 6.99 0.82 -8.82
N PRO A 187 8.01 1.56 -8.33
CA PRO A 187 8.31 1.60 -6.89
C PRO A 187 7.24 2.34 -6.09
N CYS A 188 6.06 1.72 -5.94
CA CYS A 188 4.91 2.27 -5.23
C CYS A 188 4.20 1.23 -4.36
N PHE A 189 3.33 1.72 -3.48
CA PHE A 189 2.27 0.97 -2.84
C PHE A 189 0.97 1.28 -3.58
N HIS A 190 0.41 0.27 -4.23
CA HIS A 190 -0.87 0.32 -4.90
C HIS A 190 -1.97 -0.06 -3.90
N VAL A 191 -2.92 0.82 -3.66
CA VAL A 191 -3.90 0.68 -2.57
C VAL A 191 -5.31 0.93 -3.09
N MET A 192 -6.15 -0.11 -3.10
CA MET A 192 -7.58 0.00 -3.29
C MET A 192 -8.28 0.06 -1.93
N VAL A 193 -9.04 1.11 -1.69
CA VAL A 193 -9.76 1.35 -0.43
C VAL A 193 -11.23 0.96 -0.57
N PHE A 194 -11.76 0.22 0.42
CA PHE A 194 -13.14 -0.25 0.41
C PHE A 194 -14.10 0.70 1.13
N PRO A 195 -15.41 0.68 0.79
CA PRO A 195 -16.41 1.52 1.45
C PRO A 195 -16.50 1.32 2.98
N THR A 196 -16.12 0.14 3.46
CA THR A 196 -16.05 -0.22 4.89
C THR A 196 -15.13 0.71 5.69
N TYR A 197 -14.16 1.37 5.05
CA TYR A 197 -13.27 2.32 5.70
C TYR A 197 -14.01 3.51 6.34
N ARG A 198 -15.16 3.95 5.78
CA ARG A 198 -16.01 5.00 6.40
C ARG A 198 -16.43 4.67 7.83
N GLN A 199 -16.63 3.40 8.14
CA GLN A 199 -17.09 2.96 9.45
C GLN A 199 -15.96 3.00 10.48
N SER A 200 -14.71 2.73 10.07
CA SER A 200 -13.55 2.79 10.96
C SER A 200 -13.22 4.22 11.39
N ALA A 201 -13.30 5.18 10.46
CA ALA A 201 -13.00 6.57 10.72
C ALA A 201 -14.01 7.26 11.69
N ARG A 202 -15.19 6.66 11.88
CA ARG A 202 -16.21 7.12 12.84
C ARG A 202 -16.06 6.48 14.24
N ARG A 203 -15.21 5.47 14.39
CA ARG A 203 -14.95 4.86 15.70
C ARG A 203 -13.95 5.72 16.45
N PRO A 204 -14.24 6.16 17.71
CA PRO A 204 -13.24 6.84 18.51
C PRO A 204 -11.98 5.98 18.63
N ALA A 205 -10.82 6.61 18.59
CA ALA A 205 -9.54 5.92 18.74
C ALA A 205 -9.58 5.07 20.03
N ARG A 206 -9.35 3.77 19.88
CA ARG A 206 -9.25 2.87 21.02
C ARG A 206 -8.11 3.39 21.89
N PRO A 207 -8.33 3.67 23.20
CA PRO A 207 -7.27 4.15 24.07
C PRO A 207 -6.11 3.15 24.02
N VAL A 208 -4.93 3.65 23.73
CA VAL A 208 -3.69 2.89 23.81
C VAL A 208 -3.52 2.53 25.28
N HIS A 209 -3.70 1.28 25.62
CA HIS A 209 -3.42 0.76 26.96
C HIS A 209 -1.92 0.97 27.20
N ARG A 210 -1.57 2.02 27.94
CA ARG A 210 -0.22 2.26 28.42
C ARG A 210 -0.02 1.23 29.54
N PRO A 211 0.94 0.31 29.45
CA PRO A 211 1.21 -0.54 30.60
C PRO A 211 1.62 0.37 31.76
N GLU A 212 0.85 0.29 32.85
CA GLU A 212 1.25 0.90 34.12
C GLU A 212 2.58 0.27 34.54
N HIS A 213 3.61 1.09 34.62
CA HIS A 213 4.83 0.70 35.30
C HIS A 213 4.46 0.34 36.73
N ALA A 214 4.59 -0.95 37.05
CA ALA A 214 4.56 -1.41 38.42
C ALA A 214 5.59 -0.60 39.21
N GLN A 215 5.10 0.27 40.08
CA GLN A 215 5.93 0.88 41.12
C GLN A 215 6.36 -0.26 42.05
N ALA A 216 7.64 -0.61 41.95
CA ALA A 216 8.28 -1.41 42.97
C ALA A 216 8.33 -0.53 44.23
N GLY A 217 7.45 -0.82 45.16
CA GLY A 217 7.50 -0.28 46.53
C GLY A 217 8.66 -0.91 47.29
N ASN A 218 9.26 -0.13 48.06
CA ASN A 218 10.28 -0.33 49.09
C ASN A 218 10.15 -1.62 49.91
#